data_6b5bd97ae72bb8511279b42adfd7b6f4
#
_entry.id   6b5bd97ae72bb8511279b42adfd7b6f4
#
_cell.length_a   1.000
_cell.length_b   1.000
_cell.length_c   1.000
_cell.angle_alpha   90.00
_cell.angle_beta   90.00
_cell.angle_gamma   90.00
#
_symmetry.space_group_name_H-M   'P 1'
#
loop_
_entity.id
_entity.type
_entity.pdbx_description
1 polymer ?
#
loop_
_entity_poly.entity_id
_entity_poly.type
_entity_poly.pdbx_seq_one_letter_code
_entity_poly.pdbx_strand_id
1 'polypeptide(L)'
;MNSTIEKVKNSLLNILSPKVSDIMSSPVITIDKNASIIEALRIMTDNEIGSLIVTRDNEPIGIFTRRDLMEKVLMKNLDLNKTFIYNVMSSPLIGVKINENIVNAIKIMEKNNISRLAIFENNNLKGILTMTDIRLRFSRGYLSPQLILKKWFVDTVAYFIFWTAISTIIQIYIVKLTWQQYIIGSTVGTIATLLFSGFYGRFLDWFRRKFNV
;
A
#
# COMPACT_ATOMS: atom_id res chain seq x y z
N MET A 1 15.50 20.68 -11.11
CA MET A 1 14.03 20.78 -10.93
C MET A 1 13.35 19.42 -10.73
N ASN A 2 13.70 18.36 -11.48
CA ASN A 2 13.13 17.02 -11.30
C ASN A 2 13.38 16.37 -9.91
N SER A 3 14.55 16.55 -9.31
CA SER A 3 14.88 15.91 -8.01
C SER A 3 14.06 16.45 -6.83
N THR A 4 13.69 17.72 -6.87
CA THR A 4 12.88 18.35 -5.81
C THR A 4 11.42 17.93 -5.90
N ILE A 5 10.86 17.83 -7.11
CA ILE A 5 9.50 17.35 -7.34
C ILE A 5 9.38 15.88 -6.93
N GLU A 6 10.38 15.07 -7.22
CA GLU A 6 10.41 13.67 -6.84
C GLU A 6 10.54 13.47 -5.31
N LYS A 7 11.31 14.31 -4.65
CA LYS A 7 11.37 14.34 -3.17
C LYS A 7 10.03 14.71 -2.53
N VAL A 8 9.35 15.74 -3.06
CA VAL A 8 8.03 16.15 -2.57
C VAL A 8 6.98 15.08 -2.83
N LYS A 9 6.97 14.47 -4.02
CA LYS A 9 6.09 13.35 -4.36
C LYS A 9 6.29 12.16 -3.42
N ASN A 10 7.54 11.77 -3.18
CA ASN A 10 7.87 10.68 -2.26
C ASN A 10 7.51 11.01 -0.81
N SER A 11 7.67 12.26 -0.39
CA SER A 11 7.25 12.71 0.94
C SER A 11 5.73 12.65 1.11
N LEU A 12 4.96 13.08 0.10
CA LEU A 12 3.50 13.01 0.10
C LEU A 12 3.00 11.57 0.07
N LEU A 13 3.62 10.70 -0.74
CA LEU A 13 3.30 9.27 -0.76
C LEU A 13 3.56 8.63 0.61
N ASN A 14 4.63 9.01 1.29
CA ASN A 14 4.95 8.50 2.63
C ASN A 14 3.93 8.94 3.70
N ILE A 15 3.40 10.15 3.58
CA ILE A 15 2.39 10.69 4.53
C ILE A 15 1.00 10.07 4.27
N LEU A 16 0.67 9.80 3.00
CA LEU A 16 -0.65 9.32 2.58
C LEU A 16 -0.74 7.79 2.49
N SER A 17 0.40 7.08 2.59
CA SER A 17 0.43 5.62 2.51
C SER A 17 0.04 4.99 3.85
N PRO A 18 -0.72 3.88 3.83
CA PRO A 18 -1.02 3.14 5.04
C PRO A 18 0.26 2.63 5.70
N LYS A 19 0.20 2.47 7.01
CA LYS A 19 1.28 1.88 7.79
C LYS A 19 1.22 0.37 7.71
N VAL A 20 2.33 -0.29 7.96
CA VAL A 20 2.39 -1.76 8.01
C VAL A 20 1.49 -2.31 9.12
N SER A 21 1.31 -1.58 10.23
CA SER A 21 0.36 -1.91 11.31
C SER A 21 -1.08 -2.11 10.84
N ASP A 22 -1.48 -1.45 9.76
CA ASP A 22 -2.87 -1.47 9.27
C ASP A 22 -3.17 -2.73 8.43
N ILE A 23 -2.12 -3.48 8.08
CA ILE A 23 -2.22 -4.59 7.11
C ILE A 23 -1.56 -5.87 7.62
N MET A 24 -0.58 -5.78 8.53
CA MET A 24 0.15 -6.94 9.04
C MET A 24 -0.78 -8.00 9.63
N SER A 25 -0.38 -9.25 9.55
CA SER A 25 -0.98 -10.35 10.27
C SER A 25 -0.39 -10.46 11.67
N SER A 26 -1.23 -10.60 12.70
CA SER A 26 -0.89 -10.75 14.10
C SER A 26 -1.97 -11.61 14.79
N PRO A 27 -1.61 -12.47 15.76
CA PRO A 27 -0.27 -12.77 16.26
C PRO A 27 0.58 -13.56 15.26
N VAL A 28 1.91 -13.54 15.46
CA VAL A 28 2.86 -14.30 14.65
C VAL A 28 3.03 -15.69 15.24
N ILE A 29 2.96 -16.71 14.38
CA ILE A 29 3.26 -18.07 14.77
C ILE A 29 4.76 -18.30 14.65
N THR A 30 5.38 -18.73 15.73
CA THR A 30 6.81 -18.96 15.84
C THR A 30 7.13 -20.45 16.02
N ILE A 31 8.38 -20.83 15.78
CA ILE A 31 8.88 -22.17 16.01
C ILE A 31 10.30 -22.11 16.58
N ASP A 32 10.65 -23.02 17.48
CA ASP A 32 12.01 -23.12 17.99
C ASP A 32 12.99 -23.60 16.89
N LYS A 33 14.20 -23.08 16.92
CA LYS A 33 15.27 -23.43 15.95
C LYS A 33 15.60 -24.93 15.89
N ASN A 34 15.39 -25.65 17.00
CA ASN A 34 15.68 -27.07 17.13
C ASN A 34 14.50 -27.97 16.75
N ALA A 35 13.37 -27.39 16.39
CA ALA A 35 12.24 -28.15 15.87
C ALA A 35 12.59 -28.83 14.54
N SER A 36 11.97 -29.99 14.28
CA SER A 36 12.13 -30.68 13.02
C SER A 36 11.36 -30.05 11.87
N ILE A 37 11.74 -30.32 10.64
CA ILE A 37 11.01 -29.84 9.47
C ILE A 37 9.58 -30.37 9.46
N ILE A 38 9.37 -31.64 9.84
CA ILE A 38 8.03 -32.23 9.87
C ILE A 38 7.10 -31.51 10.87
N GLU A 39 7.63 -31.08 12.00
CA GLU A 39 6.90 -30.29 12.99
C GLU A 39 6.54 -28.93 12.42
N ALA A 40 7.46 -28.23 11.75
CA ALA A 40 7.17 -26.98 11.09
C ALA A 40 6.08 -27.11 10.03
N LEU A 41 6.11 -28.17 9.23
CA LEU A 41 5.10 -28.45 8.22
C LEU A 41 3.70 -28.70 8.83
N ARG A 42 3.61 -29.40 9.95
CA ARG A 42 2.34 -29.57 10.67
C ARG A 42 1.80 -28.21 11.11
N ILE A 43 2.59 -27.39 11.78
CA ILE A 43 2.19 -26.07 12.24
C ILE A 43 1.74 -25.20 11.06
N MET A 44 2.49 -25.23 9.93
CA MET A 44 2.13 -24.48 8.74
C MET A 44 0.81 -24.92 8.13
N THR A 45 0.56 -26.23 8.10
CA THR A 45 -0.65 -26.82 7.53
C THR A 45 -1.86 -26.56 8.41
N ASP A 46 -1.74 -26.81 9.72
CA ASP A 46 -2.83 -26.68 10.69
C ASP A 46 -3.31 -25.22 10.82
N ASN A 47 -2.41 -24.26 10.59
CA ASN A 47 -2.72 -22.83 10.65
C ASN A 47 -2.90 -22.18 9.26
N GLU A 48 -2.85 -22.94 8.17
CA GLU A 48 -2.99 -22.47 6.78
C GLU A 48 -2.00 -21.34 6.41
N ILE A 49 -0.78 -21.35 6.99
CA ILE A 49 0.24 -20.34 6.78
C ILE A 49 1.37 -20.81 5.87
N GLY A 50 2.07 -19.86 5.26
CA GLY A 50 3.17 -20.13 4.33
C GLY A 50 4.57 -19.89 4.89
N SER A 51 4.69 -19.56 6.18
CA SER A 51 5.97 -19.30 6.83
C SER A 51 5.85 -19.28 8.34
N LEU A 52 6.97 -19.58 9.03
CA LEU A 52 7.13 -19.51 10.49
C LEU A 52 8.33 -18.63 10.82
N ILE A 53 8.20 -17.79 11.83
CA ILE A 53 9.37 -17.11 12.38
C ILE A 53 10.10 -18.07 13.30
N VAL A 54 11.38 -18.22 13.06
CA VAL A 54 12.25 -19.12 13.84
C VAL A 54 12.83 -18.35 15.02
N THR A 55 12.72 -18.93 16.21
CA THR A 55 13.21 -18.32 17.46
C THR A 55 14.33 -19.13 18.08
N ARG A 56 15.19 -18.44 18.84
CA ARG A 56 16.14 -18.98 19.79
C ARG A 56 15.92 -18.26 21.12
N ASP A 57 15.62 -18.97 22.19
CA ASP A 57 15.39 -18.39 23.50
C ASP A 57 14.34 -17.25 23.46
N ASN A 58 13.27 -17.47 22.67
CA ASN A 58 12.21 -16.52 22.35
C ASN A 58 12.62 -15.31 21.47
N GLU A 59 13.89 -15.21 21.08
CA GLU A 59 14.35 -14.15 20.19
C GLU A 59 14.20 -14.57 18.72
N PRO A 60 13.59 -13.74 17.86
CA PRO A 60 13.41 -14.07 16.46
C PRO A 60 14.74 -13.96 15.68
N ILE A 61 15.21 -15.08 15.12
CA ILE A 61 16.50 -15.17 14.46
C ILE A 61 16.43 -15.42 12.95
N GLY A 62 15.30 -15.89 12.44
CA GLY A 62 15.13 -16.24 11.04
C GLY A 62 13.69 -16.51 10.67
N ILE A 63 13.51 -16.94 9.45
CA ILE A 63 12.22 -17.32 8.89
C ILE A 63 12.35 -18.62 8.11
N PHE A 64 11.39 -19.54 8.26
CA PHE A 64 11.24 -20.72 7.44
C PHE A 64 10.00 -20.58 6.56
N THR A 65 10.14 -20.79 5.25
CA THR A 65 9.11 -20.56 4.25
C THR A 65 8.90 -21.78 3.36
N ARG A 66 7.80 -21.81 2.58
CA ARG A 66 7.59 -22.83 1.53
C ARG A 66 8.73 -22.84 0.50
N ARG A 67 9.37 -21.71 0.22
CA ARG A 67 10.54 -21.64 -0.66
C ARG A 67 11.72 -22.39 -0.05
N ASP A 68 12.01 -22.18 1.23
CA ASP A 68 13.08 -22.88 1.93
C ASP A 68 12.84 -24.40 1.94
N LEU A 69 11.59 -24.84 2.17
CA LEU A 69 11.22 -26.24 2.06
C LEU A 69 11.56 -26.80 0.68
N MET A 70 11.17 -26.11 -0.40
CA MET A 70 11.42 -26.60 -1.76
C MET A 70 12.90 -26.59 -2.11
N GLU A 71 13.58 -25.45 -1.92
CA GLU A 71 14.95 -25.26 -2.40
C GLU A 71 16.02 -25.89 -1.48
N LYS A 72 15.80 -25.86 -0.17
CA LYS A 72 16.82 -26.30 0.80
C LYS A 72 16.59 -27.69 1.37
N VAL A 73 15.36 -28.19 1.29
CA VAL A 73 14.99 -29.49 1.86
C VAL A 73 14.73 -30.53 0.76
N LEU A 74 13.68 -30.32 -0.04
CA LEU A 74 13.24 -31.30 -1.04
C LEU A 74 14.25 -31.48 -2.14
N MET A 75 14.80 -30.39 -2.70
CA MET A 75 15.87 -30.53 -3.75
C MET A 75 17.14 -31.15 -3.24
N LYS A 76 17.43 -31.10 -1.94
CA LYS A 76 18.59 -31.73 -1.32
C LYS A 76 18.29 -33.11 -0.72
N ASN A 77 17.05 -33.57 -0.86
CA ASN A 77 16.56 -34.85 -0.33
C ASN A 77 16.87 -35.06 1.17
N LEU A 78 16.67 -34.00 1.98
CA LEU A 78 16.90 -34.02 3.42
C LEU A 78 15.78 -34.77 4.14
N ASP A 79 16.14 -35.50 5.21
CA ASP A 79 15.18 -36.20 6.09
C ASP A 79 14.39 -35.19 6.93
N LEU A 80 13.07 -35.17 6.73
CA LEU A 80 12.14 -34.20 7.39
C LEU A 80 12.08 -34.39 8.91
N ASN A 81 12.33 -35.59 9.41
CA ASN A 81 12.28 -35.89 10.84
C ASN A 81 13.61 -35.60 11.56
N LYS A 82 14.72 -35.70 10.84
CA LYS A 82 16.06 -35.56 11.43
C LYS A 82 16.69 -34.18 11.19
N THR A 83 16.14 -33.40 10.27
CA THR A 83 16.70 -32.10 9.94
C THR A 83 16.02 -31.02 10.78
N PHE A 84 16.82 -30.23 11.49
CA PHE A 84 16.36 -29.09 12.27
C PHE A 84 16.13 -27.87 11.40
N ILE A 85 15.13 -27.07 11.79
CA ILE A 85 14.76 -25.81 11.08
C ILE A 85 15.94 -24.85 10.98
N TYR A 86 16.79 -24.77 11.99
CA TYR A 86 17.98 -23.92 12.00
C TYR A 86 18.89 -24.14 10.79
N ASN A 87 18.98 -25.38 10.29
CA ASN A 87 19.86 -25.73 9.18
C ASN A 87 19.35 -25.26 7.81
N VAL A 88 18.06 -24.94 7.73
CA VAL A 88 17.38 -24.65 6.46
C VAL A 88 16.62 -23.31 6.44
N MET A 89 16.46 -22.66 7.58
CA MET A 89 15.84 -21.34 7.65
C MET A 89 16.60 -20.29 6.84
N SER A 90 15.93 -19.20 6.49
CA SER A 90 16.58 -18.00 5.99
C SER A 90 16.90 -17.06 7.14
N SER A 91 18.15 -16.62 7.23
CA SER A 91 18.68 -15.75 8.28
C SER A 91 19.70 -14.79 7.66
N PRO A 92 19.88 -13.55 8.19
CA PRO A 92 19.15 -12.97 9.31
C PRO A 92 17.69 -12.63 8.97
N LEU A 93 16.85 -12.53 10.00
CA LEU A 93 15.47 -12.10 9.84
C LEU A 93 15.40 -10.62 9.45
N ILE A 94 14.77 -10.34 8.31
CA ILE A 94 14.59 -8.98 7.83
C ILE A 94 13.24 -8.46 8.32
N GLY A 95 13.25 -7.28 8.94
CA GLY A 95 12.04 -6.67 9.47
C GLY A 95 12.05 -5.15 9.41
N VAL A 96 10.89 -4.58 9.73
CA VAL A 96 10.66 -3.14 9.78
C VAL A 96 9.92 -2.77 11.05
N LYS A 97 9.92 -1.48 11.39
CA LYS A 97 9.16 -0.95 12.53
C LYS A 97 7.66 -0.95 12.24
N ILE A 98 6.84 -1.09 13.27
CA ILE A 98 5.37 -1.11 13.16
C ILE A 98 4.80 0.15 12.51
N ASN A 99 5.46 1.28 12.67
CA ASN A 99 5.05 2.57 12.09
C ASN A 99 5.58 2.82 10.66
N GLU A 100 6.27 1.85 10.06
CA GLU A 100 6.79 1.97 8.70
C GLU A 100 5.62 2.05 7.70
N ASN A 101 5.83 2.78 6.59
CA ASN A 101 4.82 2.82 5.54
C ASN A 101 4.97 1.64 4.55
N ILE A 102 3.87 1.29 3.92
CA ILE A 102 3.80 0.16 2.99
C ILE A 102 4.73 0.32 1.79
N VAL A 103 4.88 1.53 1.26
CA VAL A 103 5.76 1.78 0.09
C VAL A 103 7.20 1.45 0.42
N ASN A 104 7.66 1.82 1.61
CA ASN A 104 9.01 1.49 2.07
C ASN A 104 9.16 -0.01 2.36
N ALA A 105 8.15 -0.63 2.96
CA ALA A 105 8.13 -2.07 3.17
C ALA A 105 8.26 -2.85 1.85
N ILE A 106 7.53 -2.45 0.81
CA ILE A 106 7.64 -3.03 -0.54
C ILE A 106 9.06 -2.87 -1.10
N LYS A 107 9.65 -1.68 -1.01
CA LYS A 107 11.03 -1.44 -1.48
C LYS A 107 12.05 -2.32 -0.77
N ILE A 108 11.87 -2.56 0.54
CA ILE A 108 12.74 -3.45 1.31
C ILE A 108 12.57 -4.91 0.85
N MET A 109 11.33 -5.35 0.60
CA MET A 109 11.05 -6.69 0.06
C MET A 109 11.71 -6.87 -1.32
N GLU A 110 11.56 -5.91 -2.23
CA GLU A 110 12.16 -5.94 -3.57
C GLU A 110 13.68 -5.96 -3.51
N LYS A 111 14.28 -5.05 -2.74
CA LYS A 111 15.73 -4.95 -2.59
C LYS A 111 16.36 -6.27 -2.09
N ASN A 112 15.67 -6.97 -1.21
CA ASN A 112 16.17 -8.22 -0.61
C ASN A 112 15.63 -9.49 -1.30
N ASN A 113 14.84 -9.35 -2.37
CA ASN A 113 14.18 -10.45 -3.08
C ASN A 113 13.37 -11.36 -2.15
N ILE A 114 12.63 -10.77 -1.22
CA ILE A 114 11.78 -11.46 -0.25
C ILE A 114 10.32 -11.00 -0.39
N SER A 115 9.40 -11.85 0.06
CA SER A 115 7.94 -11.56 0.03
C SER A 115 7.32 -11.41 1.42
N ARG A 116 8.16 -11.34 2.46
CA ARG A 116 7.73 -11.27 3.86
C ARG A 116 8.68 -10.42 4.67
N LEU A 117 8.13 -9.65 5.62
CA LEU A 117 8.89 -8.85 6.58
C LEU A 117 8.35 -9.12 7.99
N ALA A 118 9.24 -9.27 8.94
CA ALA A 118 8.89 -9.24 10.36
C ALA A 118 8.59 -7.80 10.79
N ILE A 119 7.59 -7.61 11.65
CA ILE A 119 7.20 -6.30 12.14
C ILE A 119 7.53 -6.20 13.62
N PHE A 120 8.30 -5.17 13.95
CA PHE A 120 8.81 -4.94 15.30
C PHE A 120 8.27 -3.65 15.92
N GLU A 121 7.96 -3.73 17.20
CA GLU A 121 7.70 -2.59 18.08
C GLU A 121 8.58 -2.70 19.31
N ASN A 122 9.41 -1.68 19.56
CA ASN A 122 10.35 -1.67 20.69
C ASN A 122 11.18 -2.98 20.78
N ASN A 123 11.71 -3.45 19.66
CA ASN A 123 12.43 -4.71 19.45
C ASN A 123 11.62 -5.99 19.69
N ASN A 124 10.35 -5.91 20.06
CA ASN A 124 9.49 -7.06 20.18
C ASN A 124 8.82 -7.39 18.84
N LEU A 125 8.78 -8.65 18.47
CA LEU A 125 8.05 -9.13 17.30
C LEU A 125 6.54 -8.96 17.52
N LYS A 126 5.87 -8.24 16.63
CA LYS A 126 4.43 -7.94 16.72
C LYS A 126 3.62 -8.54 15.59
N GLY A 127 4.20 -8.68 14.43
CA GLY A 127 3.46 -9.10 13.24
C GLY A 127 4.38 -9.62 12.14
N ILE A 128 3.74 -10.08 11.09
CA ILE A 128 4.37 -10.39 9.82
C ILE A 128 3.58 -9.71 8.70
N LEU A 129 4.27 -9.10 7.75
CA LEU A 129 3.68 -8.53 6.55
C LEU A 129 4.09 -9.35 5.34
N THR A 130 3.13 -9.79 4.54
CA THR A 130 3.39 -10.51 3.29
C THR A 130 2.94 -9.72 2.07
N MET A 131 3.50 -10.04 0.88
CA MET A 131 3.00 -9.50 -0.38
C MET A 131 1.54 -9.88 -0.66
N THR A 132 1.07 -10.97 -0.08
CA THR A 132 -0.34 -11.39 -0.18
C THR A 132 -1.23 -10.43 0.61
N ASP A 133 -0.85 -10.05 1.83
CA ASP A 133 -1.59 -9.10 2.66
C ASP A 133 -1.70 -7.75 1.94
N ILE A 134 -0.57 -7.28 1.39
CA ILE A 134 -0.53 -6.06 0.59
C ILE A 134 -1.48 -6.16 -0.60
N ARG A 135 -1.39 -7.25 -1.39
CA ARG A 135 -2.24 -7.45 -2.56
C ARG A 135 -3.71 -7.51 -2.21
N LEU A 136 -4.09 -8.28 -1.18
CA LEU A 136 -5.48 -8.38 -0.72
C LEU A 136 -6.02 -7.03 -0.25
N ARG A 137 -5.20 -6.26 0.40
CA ARG A 137 -5.60 -4.93 0.86
C ARG A 137 -5.82 -3.98 -0.33
N PHE A 138 -4.94 -4.01 -1.32
CA PHE A 138 -5.10 -3.19 -2.53
C PHE A 138 -6.22 -3.70 -3.45
N SER A 139 -6.44 -5.01 -3.57
CA SER A 139 -7.53 -5.58 -4.40
C SER A 139 -8.91 -5.37 -3.78
N ARG A 140 -9.03 -5.30 -2.46
CA ARG A 140 -10.29 -4.99 -1.76
C ARG A 140 -10.64 -3.49 -1.77
N GLY A 141 -9.93 -2.70 -2.57
CA GLY A 141 -10.18 -1.28 -2.77
C GLY A 141 -9.65 -0.44 -1.62
N TYR A 142 -8.36 -0.16 -1.67
CA TYR A 142 -7.77 0.91 -0.86
C TYR A 142 -8.19 2.31 -1.32
N LEU A 143 -8.98 2.37 -2.35
CA LEU A 143 -9.83 3.51 -2.61
C LEU A 143 -11.09 3.34 -1.75
N SER A 144 -10.96 3.53 -0.41
CA SER A 144 -12.18 3.72 0.36
C SER A 144 -12.97 4.80 -0.37
N PRO A 145 -14.29 4.66 -0.55
CA PRO A 145 -15.10 5.70 -1.20
C PRO A 145 -14.82 7.09 -0.63
N GLN A 146 -14.47 7.16 0.67
CA GLN A 146 -14.06 8.38 1.36
C GLN A 146 -12.72 8.95 0.88
N LEU A 147 -11.72 8.13 0.54
CA LEU A 147 -10.43 8.60 0.04
C LEU A 147 -10.53 9.05 -1.42
N ILE A 148 -11.32 8.34 -2.24
CA ILE A 148 -11.67 8.76 -3.60
C ILE A 148 -12.43 10.07 -3.55
N LEU A 149 -13.43 10.19 -2.67
CA LEU A 149 -14.22 11.40 -2.51
C LEU A 149 -13.36 12.59 -2.05
N LYS A 150 -12.46 12.35 -1.08
CA LYS A 150 -11.53 13.36 -0.56
C LYS A 150 -10.52 13.80 -1.62
N LYS A 151 -9.94 12.87 -2.36
CA LYS A 151 -9.03 13.18 -3.46
C LYS A 151 -9.76 13.92 -4.58
N TRP A 152 -10.91 13.40 -5.02
CA TRP A 152 -11.76 14.05 -6.02
C TRP A 152 -12.17 15.47 -5.59
N PHE A 153 -12.55 15.66 -4.31
CA PHE A 153 -12.89 16.97 -3.78
C PHE A 153 -11.69 17.93 -3.81
N VAL A 154 -10.52 17.51 -3.37
CA VAL A 154 -9.29 18.33 -3.38
C VAL A 154 -8.90 18.68 -4.82
N ASP A 155 -8.91 17.72 -5.73
CA ASP A 155 -8.57 17.93 -7.15
C ASP A 155 -9.59 18.87 -7.82
N THR A 156 -10.87 18.71 -7.51
CA THR A 156 -11.95 19.58 -8.03
C THR A 156 -11.83 21.01 -7.50
N VAL A 157 -11.56 21.19 -6.22
CA VAL A 157 -11.36 22.52 -5.62
C VAL A 157 -10.11 23.20 -6.19
N ALA A 158 -9.00 22.48 -6.31
CA ALA A 158 -7.78 23.00 -6.89
C ALA A 158 -7.98 23.41 -8.37
N TYR A 159 -8.67 22.60 -9.15
CA TYR A 159 -9.06 22.88 -10.53
C TYR A 159 -9.94 24.14 -10.61
N PHE A 160 -10.94 24.25 -9.74
CA PHE A 160 -11.84 25.41 -9.70
C PHE A 160 -11.08 26.70 -9.38
N ILE A 161 -10.21 26.70 -8.36
CA ILE A 161 -9.38 27.85 -7.99
C ILE A 161 -8.48 28.27 -9.15
N PHE A 162 -7.80 27.32 -9.78
CA PHE A 162 -6.87 27.58 -10.90
C PHE A 162 -7.59 28.21 -12.09
N TRP A 163 -8.71 27.60 -12.52
CA TRP A 163 -9.47 28.11 -13.66
C TRP A 163 -10.17 29.43 -13.39
N THR A 164 -10.65 29.65 -12.16
CA THR A 164 -11.23 30.94 -11.77
C THR A 164 -10.19 32.05 -11.81
N ALA A 165 -8.96 31.80 -11.31
CA ALA A 165 -7.87 32.77 -11.37
C ALA A 165 -7.50 33.13 -12.82
N ILE A 166 -7.32 32.13 -13.69
CA ILE A 166 -7.01 32.33 -15.12
C ILE A 166 -8.15 33.09 -15.81
N SER A 167 -9.40 32.65 -15.61
CA SER A 167 -10.58 33.30 -16.20
C SER A 167 -10.69 34.77 -15.78
N THR A 168 -10.41 35.05 -14.49
CA THR A 168 -10.41 36.43 -13.98
C THR A 168 -9.39 37.31 -14.68
N ILE A 169 -8.15 36.81 -14.83
CA ILE A 169 -7.07 37.53 -15.54
C ILE A 169 -7.47 37.79 -16.99
N ILE A 170 -7.95 36.77 -17.70
CA ILE A 170 -8.38 36.90 -19.10
C ILE A 170 -9.48 37.93 -19.24
N GLN A 171 -10.51 37.85 -18.41
CA GLN A 171 -11.70 38.75 -18.53
C GLN A 171 -11.37 40.20 -18.17
N ILE A 172 -10.56 40.44 -17.13
CA ILE A 172 -10.20 41.80 -16.71
C ILE A 172 -9.14 42.42 -17.61
N TYR A 173 -8.07 41.68 -17.93
CA TYR A 173 -6.92 42.25 -18.65
C TYR A 173 -7.04 42.14 -20.18
N ILE A 174 -7.63 41.07 -20.71
CA ILE A 174 -7.72 40.85 -22.15
C ILE A 174 -9.04 41.37 -22.70
N VAL A 175 -10.17 41.02 -22.07
CA VAL A 175 -11.51 41.42 -22.49
C VAL A 175 -11.89 42.80 -21.96
N LYS A 176 -11.13 43.32 -20.96
CA LYS A 176 -11.34 44.65 -20.33
C LYS A 176 -12.72 44.82 -19.72
N LEU A 177 -13.26 43.74 -19.12
CA LEU A 177 -14.52 43.85 -18.38
C LEU A 177 -14.33 44.67 -17.10
N THR A 178 -15.36 45.44 -16.74
CA THR A 178 -15.41 46.06 -15.41
C THR A 178 -15.64 44.98 -14.32
N TRP A 179 -15.23 45.26 -13.08
CA TRP A 179 -15.45 44.35 -11.96
C TRP A 179 -16.93 43.96 -11.78
N GLN A 180 -17.85 44.88 -12.04
CA GLN A 180 -19.28 44.61 -11.94
C GLN A 180 -19.75 43.60 -13.01
N GLN A 181 -19.33 43.80 -14.27
CA GLN A 181 -19.64 42.89 -15.37
C GLN A 181 -19.05 41.52 -15.15
N TYR A 182 -17.83 41.45 -14.60
CA TYR A 182 -17.17 40.20 -14.24
C TYR A 182 -17.94 39.42 -13.16
N ILE A 183 -18.34 40.08 -12.05
CA ILE A 183 -19.11 39.46 -10.97
C ILE A 183 -20.43 38.88 -11.48
N ILE A 184 -21.19 39.66 -12.27
CA ILE A 184 -22.44 39.18 -12.85
C ILE A 184 -22.22 37.97 -13.77
N GLY A 185 -21.26 38.07 -14.68
CA GLY A 185 -20.97 36.99 -15.63
C GLY A 185 -20.47 35.70 -14.94
N SER A 186 -19.59 35.84 -13.94
CA SER A 186 -19.06 34.69 -13.19
C SER A 186 -20.13 34.02 -12.32
N THR A 187 -21.04 34.77 -11.74
CA THR A 187 -22.15 34.23 -10.94
C THR A 187 -23.11 33.44 -11.82
N VAL A 188 -23.52 34.01 -12.98
CA VAL A 188 -24.37 33.30 -13.95
C VAL A 188 -23.69 32.05 -14.48
N GLY A 189 -22.38 32.13 -14.81
CA GLY A 189 -21.58 30.98 -15.28
C GLY A 189 -21.48 29.89 -14.23
N THR A 190 -21.29 30.22 -12.96
CA THR A 190 -21.23 29.26 -11.85
C THR A 190 -22.56 28.55 -11.66
N ILE A 191 -23.66 29.27 -11.69
CA ILE A 191 -25.01 28.68 -11.59
C ILE A 191 -25.28 27.75 -12.77
N ALA A 192 -24.94 28.16 -13.98
CA ALA A 192 -25.06 27.32 -15.17
C ALA A 192 -24.21 26.03 -15.04
N THR A 193 -22.97 26.15 -14.59
CA THR A 193 -22.07 24.96 -14.39
C THR A 193 -22.64 23.99 -13.36
N LEU A 194 -23.20 24.49 -12.25
CA LEU A 194 -23.84 23.64 -11.23
C LEU A 194 -25.10 22.93 -11.77
N LEU A 195 -25.91 23.61 -12.56
CA LEU A 195 -27.10 23.03 -13.19
C LEU A 195 -26.74 21.97 -14.23
N PHE A 196 -25.68 22.19 -15.00
CA PHE A 196 -25.22 21.25 -16.03
C PHE A 196 -24.30 20.13 -15.53
N SER A 197 -23.70 20.26 -14.33
CA SER A 197 -22.81 19.22 -13.78
C SER A 197 -23.50 17.87 -13.59
N GLY A 198 -24.77 17.87 -13.19
CA GLY A 198 -25.59 16.66 -13.11
C GLY A 198 -25.88 16.01 -14.47
N PHE A 199 -25.90 16.80 -15.54
CA PHE A 199 -26.07 16.29 -16.93
C PHE A 199 -24.77 15.68 -17.45
N TYR A 200 -23.65 16.31 -17.15
CA TYR A 200 -22.33 15.83 -17.55
C TYR A 200 -21.97 14.50 -16.87
N GLY A 201 -22.29 14.31 -15.58
CA GLY A 201 -22.12 13.05 -14.89
C GLY A 201 -22.90 11.91 -15.53
N ARG A 202 -24.18 12.13 -15.87
CA ARG A 202 -25.02 11.15 -16.59
C ARG A 202 -24.54 10.84 -17.99
N PHE A 203 -24.00 11.84 -18.69
CA PHE A 203 -23.38 11.67 -20.01
C PHE A 203 -22.11 10.80 -19.91
N LEU A 204 -21.23 11.05 -18.94
CA LEU A 204 -20.04 10.24 -18.72
C LEU A 204 -20.38 8.79 -18.37
N ASP A 205 -21.37 8.54 -17.53
CA ASP A 205 -21.81 7.19 -17.19
C ASP A 205 -22.41 6.46 -18.38
N TRP A 206 -23.20 7.16 -19.22
CA TRP A 206 -23.71 6.63 -20.48
C TRP A 206 -22.56 6.30 -21.45
N PHE A 207 -21.57 7.20 -21.58
CA PHE A 207 -20.40 7.01 -22.45
C PHE A 207 -19.56 5.80 -22.00
N ARG A 208 -19.26 5.69 -20.70
CA ARG A 208 -18.54 4.54 -20.13
C ARG A 208 -19.24 3.23 -20.39
N ARG A 209 -20.56 3.17 -20.18
CA ARG A 209 -21.35 1.96 -20.48
C ARG A 209 -21.34 1.58 -21.97
N LYS A 210 -21.36 2.58 -22.86
CA LYS A 210 -21.43 2.36 -24.32
C LYS A 210 -20.10 1.88 -24.88
N PHE A 211 -18.97 2.30 -24.30
CA PHE A 211 -17.62 2.01 -24.80
C PHE A 211 -16.82 1.04 -23.93
N ASN A 212 -17.42 0.47 -22.89
CA ASN A 212 -16.82 -0.52 -21.96
C ASN A 212 -15.51 -0.05 -21.33
N VAL A 213 -15.41 1.25 -20.94
CA VAL A 213 -14.23 1.90 -20.34
C VAL A 213 -14.53 2.24 -18.88
#